data_6cc5dfd8222c6e2e6b0359339af18aeb
#
_entry.id   6cc5dfd8222c6e2e6b0359339af18aeb
#
_cell.length_a   1.000
_cell.length_b   1.000
_cell.length_c   1.000
_cell.angle_alpha   90.00
_cell.angle_beta   90.00
_cell.angle_gamma   90.00
#
_symmetry.space_group_name_H-M   'P 1'
#
loop_
_entity.id
_entity.type
_entity.pdbx_description
1 polymer ?
#
loop_
_entity_poly.entity_id
_entity_poly.type
_entity_poly.pdbx_seq_one_letter_code
_entity_poly.pdbx_strand_id
1 'polypeptide(L)'
;MTIALEARNLVKQYPGVLAVDGISFDVAEGICFGLLGPNGAGKTTTVEMIEGVTPATSGEIIYFGEPAGARFREEAGIQFQNTALQDFLTVGETIEMFRSLYDRQAEMDNIIDECSLRDLLDRDNRKLSGGQRQRLLLAVALVNRPRLVFLDEPTTGLDPQARRNFWELVERIRKAGTTIILTTHYMDEAQVLCDEIAIMDEGKIIARGSPDALLQKQYKNVIIELPLADITGDLDSIEHRLLETRGIVEIATDDVDGSLRILQKNASDLNRMRIRQPDLEDLFLDLTGHSLRA
;
A
#
# COMPACT_ATOMS: atom_id res chain seq x y z
N MET A 1 -15.80 15.08 9.17
CA MET A 1 -14.78 14.94 8.10
C MET A 1 -15.52 14.83 6.77
N THR A 2 -15.03 15.47 5.73
CA THR A 2 -15.57 15.32 4.38
C THR A 2 -15.16 13.96 3.82
N ILE A 3 -16.08 13.25 3.16
CA ILE A 3 -15.76 12.00 2.47
C ILE A 3 -15.42 12.34 1.01
N ALA A 4 -14.23 11.96 0.57
CA ALA A 4 -13.75 12.17 -0.78
C ALA A 4 -14.29 11.09 -1.74
N LEU A 5 -14.31 9.83 -1.29
CA LEU A 5 -14.76 8.70 -2.08
C LEU A 5 -15.56 7.72 -1.22
N GLU A 6 -16.65 7.19 -1.79
CA GLU A 6 -17.39 6.06 -1.22
C GLU A 6 -17.57 4.97 -2.28
N ALA A 7 -17.24 3.76 -1.92
CA ALA A 7 -17.58 2.54 -2.66
C ALA A 7 -18.74 1.86 -1.93
N ARG A 8 -19.85 1.60 -2.61
CA ARG A 8 -21.05 1.01 -2.02
C ARG A 8 -21.43 -0.29 -2.70
N ASN A 9 -21.32 -1.40 -1.99
CA ASN A 9 -21.67 -2.75 -2.46
C ASN A 9 -21.09 -3.08 -3.83
N LEU A 10 -19.81 -2.75 -4.06
CA LEU A 10 -19.15 -2.98 -5.33
C LEU A 10 -18.97 -4.48 -5.56
N VAL A 11 -19.42 -4.94 -6.72
CA VAL A 11 -19.27 -6.32 -7.18
C VAL A 11 -18.62 -6.34 -8.54
N LYS A 12 -17.69 -7.25 -8.74
CA LYS A 12 -17.14 -7.58 -10.05
C LYS A 12 -17.13 -9.07 -10.28
N GLN A 13 -17.96 -9.49 -11.23
CA GLN A 13 -18.06 -10.88 -11.69
C GLN A 13 -17.46 -10.97 -13.09
N TYR A 14 -16.45 -11.80 -13.25
CA TYR A 14 -15.96 -12.27 -14.55
C TYR A 14 -16.49 -13.68 -14.83
N PRO A 15 -16.42 -14.18 -16.08
CA PRO A 15 -16.79 -15.57 -16.36
C PRO A 15 -16.02 -16.56 -15.47
N GLY A 16 -16.72 -17.19 -14.56
CA GLY A 16 -16.14 -18.19 -13.63
C GLY A 16 -15.43 -17.65 -12.39
N VAL A 17 -15.28 -16.30 -12.23
CA VAL A 17 -14.56 -15.71 -11.09
C VAL A 17 -15.32 -14.53 -10.51
N LEU A 18 -15.61 -14.57 -9.21
CA LEU A 18 -16.10 -13.42 -8.45
C LEU A 18 -14.90 -12.68 -7.87
N ALA A 19 -14.42 -11.67 -8.59
CA ALA A 19 -13.19 -10.94 -8.25
C ALA A 19 -13.38 -9.95 -7.09
N VAL A 20 -14.59 -9.36 -6.97
CA VAL A 20 -14.97 -8.46 -5.88
C VAL A 20 -16.39 -8.80 -5.45
N ASP A 21 -16.60 -9.05 -4.16
CA ASP A 21 -17.82 -9.59 -3.58
C ASP A 21 -18.47 -8.61 -2.59
N GLY A 22 -19.15 -7.60 -3.13
CA GLY A 22 -20.01 -6.69 -2.35
C GLY A 22 -19.26 -5.80 -1.36
N ILE A 23 -18.06 -5.32 -1.69
CA ILE A 23 -17.29 -4.47 -0.78
C ILE A 23 -17.89 -3.07 -0.64
N SER A 24 -17.77 -2.52 0.56
CA SER A 24 -18.17 -1.14 0.85
C SER A 24 -17.12 -0.49 1.75
N PHE A 25 -16.68 0.72 1.39
CA PHE A 25 -15.80 1.56 2.19
C PHE A 25 -15.91 3.02 1.78
N ASP A 26 -15.44 3.89 2.65
CA ASP A 26 -15.35 5.32 2.41
C ASP A 26 -13.92 5.80 2.67
N VAL A 27 -13.52 6.86 2.01
CA VAL A 27 -12.21 7.48 2.17
C VAL A 27 -12.40 8.95 2.53
N ALA A 28 -11.88 9.37 3.67
CA ALA A 28 -11.93 10.76 4.08
C ALA A 28 -11.01 11.64 3.23
N GLU A 29 -11.36 12.92 3.08
CA GLU A 29 -10.52 13.88 2.35
C GLU A 29 -9.21 14.12 3.09
N GLY A 30 -8.09 14.15 2.36
CA GLY A 30 -6.75 14.49 2.84
C GLY A 30 -6.00 13.37 3.55
N ILE A 31 -6.52 12.14 3.54
CA ILE A 31 -5.80 10.98 4.08
C ILE A 31 -5.15 10.14 2.98
N CYS A 32 -4.21 9.29 3.38
CA CYS A 32 -3.74 8.16 2.57
C CYS A 32 -4.48 6.89 3.02
N PHE A 33 -5.26 6.31 2.11
CA PHE A 33 -6.01 5.07 2.33
C PHE A 33 -5.34 3.93 1.58
N GLY A 34 -4.95 2.88 2.30
CA GLY A 34 -4.30 1.69 1.74
C GLY A 34 -5.28 0.55 1.47
N LEU A 35 -5.24 -0.03 0.28
CA LEU A 35 -5.93 -1.26 -0.06
C LEU A 35 -4.89 -2.39 -0.15
N LEU A 36 -4.86 -3.25 0.86
CA LEU A 36 -3.86 -4.28 1.05
C LEU A 36 -4.43 -5.67 0.77
N GLY A 37 -3.57 -6.61 0.46
CA GLY A 37 -3.97 -8.00 0.28
C GLY A 37 -3.03 -8.76 -0.66
N PRO A 38 -3.17 -10.09 -0.75
CA PRO A 38 -2.34 -10.89 -1.65
C PRO A 38 -2.67 -10.65 -3.12
N ASN A 39 -1.86 -11.20 -4.01
CA ASN A 39 -2.20 -11.25 -5.43
C ASN A 39 -3.49 -12.03 -5.63
N GLY A 40 -4.40 -11.49 -6.44
CA GLY A 40 -5.72 -12.09 -6.66
C GLY A 40 -6.78 -11.74 -5.62
N ALA A 41 -6.49 -10.98 -4.55
CA ALA A 41 -7.48 -10.55 -3.55
C ALA A 41 -8.57 -9.60 -4.08
N GLY A 42 -8.41 -9.06 -5.30
CA GLY A 42 -9.38 -8.14 -5.92
C GLY A 42 -9.00 -6.66 -5.82
N LYS A 43 -7.82 -6.30 -5.30
CA LYS A 43 -7.36 -4.91 -5.13
C LYS A 43 -7.37 -4.11 -6.42
N THR A 44 -6.58 -4.55 -7.42
CA THR A 44 -6.50 -3.88 -8.73
C THR A 44 -7.86 -3.80 -9.40
N THR A 45 -8.66 -4.87 -9.36
CA THR A 45 -10.03 -4.86 -9.90
C THR A 45 -10.90 -3.83 -9.19
N THR A 46 -10.77 -3.68 -7.88
CA THR A 46 -11.51 -2.66 -7.10
C THR A 46 -11.10 -1.26 -7.53
N VAL A 47 -9.80 -1.00 -7.64
CA VAL A 47 -9.28 0.31 -8.05
C VAL A 47 -9.68 0.62 -9.50
N GLU A 48 -9.52 -0.32 -10.44
CA GLU A 48 -9.97 -0.16 -11.83
C GLU A 48 -11.47 0.14 -11.97
N MET A 49 -12.32 -0.44 -11.10
CA MET A 49 -13.75 -0.08 -11.08
C MET A 49 -13.94 1.38 -10.62
N ILE A 50 -13.22 1.81 -9.59
CA ILE A 50 -13.32 3.17 -9.06
C ILE A 50 -12.79 4.18 -10.07
N GLU A 51 -11.68 3.89 -10.73
CA GLU A 51 -11.10 4.71 -11.80
C GLU A 51 -11.98 4.80 -13.05
N GLY A 52 -12.95 3.89 -13.18
CA GLY A 52 -13.83 3.81 -14.34
C GLY A 52 -13.19 3.12 -15.55
N VAL A 53 -12.06 2.43 -15.36
CA VAL A 53 -11.39 1.61 -16.39
C VAL A 53 -12.18 0.32 -16.65
N THR A 54 -12.66 -0.30 -15.57
CA THR A 54 -13.46 -1.53 -15.63
C THR A 54 -14.86 -1.25 -15.07
N PRO A 55 -15.96 -1.51 -15.81
CA PRO A 55 -17.31 -1.30 -15.28
C PRO A 55 -17.59 -2.30 -14.14
N ALA A 56 -18.17 -1.82 -13.03
CA ALA A 56 -18.68 -2.68 -11.98
C ALA A 56 -19.85 -3.54 -12.49
N THR A 57 -19.99 -4.76 -11.98
CA THR A 57 -21.17 -5.60 -12.24
C THR A 57 -22.39 -5.05 -11.50
N SER A 58 -22.19 -4.56 -10.27
CA SER A 58 -23.18 -3.83 -9.47
C SER A 58 -22.49 -2.99 -8.41
N GLY A 59 -23.25 -2.12 -7.74
CA GLY A 59 -22.76 -1.19 -6.74
C GLY A 59 -22.61 0.22 -7.29
N GLU A 60 -22.19 1.14 -6.45
CA GLU A 60 -22.08 2.56 -6.75
C GLU A 60 -20.76 3.13 -6.27
N ILE A 61 -20.24 4.13 -6.99
CA ILE A 61 -19.06 4.90 -6.64
C ILE A 61 -19.48 6.36 -6.52
N ILE A 62 -19.27 6.93 -5.34
CA ILE A 62 -19.65 8.31 -5.02
C ILE A 62 -18.36 9.10 -4.79
N TYR A 63 -18.24 10.24 -5.44
CA TYR A 63 -17.12 11.17 -5.33
C TYR A 63 -17.61 12.50 -4.78
N PHE A 64 -17.17 12.89 -3.58
CA PHE A 64 -17.63 14.08 -2.86
C PHE A 64 -19.15 14.22 -2.83
N GLY A 65 -19.87 13.13 -2.53
CA GLY A 65 -21.32 13.10 -2.40
C GLY A 65 -22.11 12.98 -3.70
N GLU A 66 -21.47 12.94 -4.86
CA GLU A 66 -22.07 12.80 -6.17
C GLU A 66 -21.62 11.50 -6.86
N PRO A 67 -22.40 10.86 -7.73
CA PRO A 67 -21.93 9.74 -8.51
C PRO A 67 -20.65 10.08 -9.29
N ALA A 68 -19.68 9.18 -9.26
CA ALA A 68 -18.42 9.38 -9.97
C ALA A 68 -18.68 9.57 -11.49
N GLY A 69 -18.27 10.72 -12.02
CA GLY A 69 -18.59 11.14 -13.37
C GLY A 69 -17.53 12.08 -13.97
N ALA A 70 -17.97 13.09 -14.71
CA ALA A 70 -17.07 14.04 -15.37
C ALA A 70 -16.16 14.76 -14.36
N ARG A 71 -16.72 15.23 -13.25
CA ARG A 71 -15.97 15.89 -12.17
C ARG A 71 -14.87 15.00 -11.61
N PHE A 72 -15.18 13.71 -11.38
CA PHE A 72 -14.15 12.75 -10.91
C PHE A 72 -13.00 12.64 -11.89
N ARG A 73 -13.28 12.52 -13.20
CA ARG A 73 -12.22 12.41 -14.24
C ARG A 73 -11.32 13.65 -14.33
N GLU A 74 -11.86 14.84 -14.05
CA GLU A 74 -11.09 16.09 -14.02
C GLU A 74 -10.28 16.28 -12.73
N GLU A 75 -10.78 15.78 -11.60
CA GLU A 75 -10.21 16.02 -10.28
C GLU A 75 -9.41 14.81 -9.73
N ALA A 76 -9.40 13.65 -10.40
CA ALA A 76 -8.61 12.49 -10.04
C ALA A 76 -7.32 12.41 -10.86
N GLY A 77 -6.25 11.99 -10.20
CA GLY A 77 -4.98 11.60 -10.82
C GLY A 77 -4.76 10.10 -10.67
N ILE A 78 -4.23 9.44 -11.70
CA ILE A 78 -4.06 8.00 -11.69
C ILE A 78 -2.63 7.65 -12.09
N GLN A 79 -1.94 6.90 -11.25
CA GLN A 79 -0.69 6.25 -11.57
C GLN A 79 -0.95 4.74 -11.67
N PHE A 80 -1.10 4.23 -12.88
CA PHE A 80 -1.28 2.80 -13.12
C PHE A 80 0.01 2.02 -12.84
N GLN A 81 -0.11 0.77 -12.47
CA GLN A 81 1.01 -0.15 -12.29
C GLN A 81 1.90 -0.23 -13.54
N ASN A 82 1.28 -0.30 -14.72
CA ASN A 82 1.96 -0.35 -16.01
C ASN A 82 1.47 0.79 -16.91
N THR A 83 2.17 1.91 -16.90
CA THR A 83 1.91 3.02 -17.83
C THR A 83 2.91 3.00 -18.98
N ALA A 84 2.40 2.84 -20.20
CA ALA A 84 3.21 3.06 -21.40
C ALA A 84 3.32 4.57 -21.64
N LEU A 85 4.51 5.12 -21.48
CA LEU A 85 4.81 6.50 -21.88
C LEU A 85 5.13 6.54 -23.37
N GLN A 86 4.82 7.68 -24.01
CA GLN A 86 5.19 7.91 -25.40
C GLN A 86 6.71 7.91 -25.55
N ASP A 87 7.23 7.06 -26.45
CA ASP A 87 8.66 6.97 -26.72
C ASP A 87 9.23 8.29 -27.30
N PHE A 88 10.51 8.50 -27.07
CA PHE A 88 11.30 9.64 -27.59
C PHE A 88 10.92 11.01 -27.05
N LEU A 89 10.06 11.12 -26.06
CA LEU A 89 9.82 12.35 -25.34
C LEU A 89 10.79 12.48 -24.16
N THR A 90 11.20 13.70 -23.89
CA THR A 90 11.88 14.05 -22.63
C THR A 90 10.90 14.03 -21.46
N VAL A 91 11.43 14.07 -20.24
CA VAL A 91 10.62 14.17 -19.01
C VAL A 91 9.73 15.41 -19.07
N GLY A 92 10.28 16.58 -19.43
CA GLY A 92 9.53 17.81 -19.55
C GLY A 92 8.42 17.75 -20.59
N GLU A 93 8.71 17.24 -21.78
CA GLU A 93 7.72 17.06 -22.86
C GLU A 93 6.63 16.06 -22.46
N THR A 94 6.99 14.99 -21.74
CA THR A 94 6.02 14.01 -21.25
C THR A 94 5.03 14.68 -20.28
N ILE A 95 5.51 15.42 -19.28
CA ILE A 95 4.65 16.13 -18.32
C ILE A 95 3.73 17.12 -19.05
N GLU A 96 4.30 17.94 -19.96
CA GLU A 96 3.51 18.94 -20.70
C GLU A 96 2.46 18.30 -21.60
N MET A 97 2.78 17.19 -22.27
CA MET A 97 1.82 16.44 -23.07
C MET A 97 0.60 16.01 -22.23
N PHE A 98 0.81 15.39 -21.08
CA PHE A 98 -0.29 14.97 -20.21
C PHE A 98 -1.03 16.17 -19.61
N ARG A 99 -0.32 17.23 -19.20
CA ARG A 99 -0.90 18.46 -18.68
C ARG A 99 -1.89 19.11 -19.68
N SER A 100 -1.55 19.08 -20.98
CA SER A 100 -2.37 19.65 -22.03
C SER A 100 -3.72 18.94 -22.27
N LEU A 101 -3.92 17.75 -21.68
CA LEU A 101 -5.16 16.99 -21.80
C LEU A 101 -6.27 17.48 -20.85
N TYR A 102 -5.94 18.36 -19.90
CA TYR A 102 -6.87 18.82 -18.87
C TYR A 102 -7.12 20.31 -18.97
N ASP A 103 -8.36 20.72 -18.70
CA ASP A 103 -8.73 22.14 -18.59
C ASP A 103 -8.11 22.76 -17.33
N ARG A 104 -8.11 22.01 -16.21
CA ARG A 104 -7.47 22.39 -14.97
C ARG A 104 -6.04 21.86 -14.93
N GLN A 105 -5.08 22.76 -14.99
CA GLN A 105 -3.66 22.39 -15.04
C GLN A 105 -2.92 22.84 -13.79
N ALA A 106 -2.01 21.98 -13.32
CA ALA A 106 -1.00 22.37 -12.31
C ALA A 106 0.08 23.25 -12.94
N GLU A 107 0.68 24.13 -12.14
CA GLU A 107 1.87 24.88 -12.56
C GLU A 107 3.04 23.90 -12.76
N MET A 108 3.70 23.98 -13.91
CA MET A 108 4.76 23.05 -14.32
C MET A 108 5.90 23.00 -13.31
N ASP A 109 6.36 24.16 -12.82
CA ASP A 109 7.42 24.22 -11.83
C ASP A 109 7.08 23.54 -10.51
N ASN A 110 5.82 23.64 -10.07
CA ASN A 110 5.36 22.97 -8.85
C ASN A 110 5.44 21.44 -9.00
N ILE A 111 4.96 20.90 -10.11
CA ILE A 111 5.04 19.45 -10.40
C ILE A 111 6.48 18.96 -10.40
N ILE A 112 7.35 19.72 -11.09
CA ILE A 112 8.78 19.41 -11.21
C ILE A 112 9.45 19.36 -9.85
N ASP A 113 9.18 20.33 -9.00
CA ASP A 113 9.80 20.43 -7.67
C ASP A 113 9.22 19.40 -6.70
N GLU A 114 7.90 19.23 -6.68
CA GLU A 114 7.22 18.21 -5.87
C GLU A 114 7.74 16.81 -6.18
N CYS A 115 7.93 16.45 -7.46
CA CYS A 115 8.41 15.15 -7.89
C CYS A 115 9.94 15.05 -8.02
N SER A 116 10.69 16.12 -7.69
CA SER A 116 12.16 16.17 -7.75
C SER A 116 12.70 15.78 -9.14
N LEU A 117 12.16 16.41 -10.20
CA LEU A 117 12.48 16.10 -11.60
C LEU A 117 13.32 17.14 -12.31
N ARG A 118 13.70 18.25 -11.63
CA ARG A 118 14.36 19.41 -12.27
C ARG A 118 15.61 19.04 -13.07
N ASP A 119 16.45 18.15 -12.54
CA ASP A 119 17.70 17.72 -13.20
C ASP A 119 17.48 16.67 -14.31
N LEU A 120 16.24 16.28 -14.55
CA LEU A 120 15.88 15.22 -15.49
C LEU A 120 15.05 15.72 -16.67
N LEU A 121 14.68 17.00 -16.73
CA LEU A 121 13.71 17.55 -17.68
C LEU A 121 14.07 17.27 -19.15
N ASP A 122 15.35 17.37 -19.51
CA ASP A 122 15.84 17.16 -20.86
C ASP A 122 16.19 15.68 -21.16
N ARG A 123 16.00 14.77 -20.16
CA ARG A 123 16.33 13.37 -20.33
C ARG A 123 15.19 12.62 -21.05
N ASP A 124 15.54 11.81 -22.03
CA ASP A 124 14.63 10.86 -22.67
C ASP A 124 14.00 9.91 -21.61
N ASN A 125 12.68 9.79 -21.59
CA ASN A 125 11.94 9.05 -20.58
C ASN A 125 12.31 7.55 -20.51
N ARG A 126 12.79 6.97 -21.63
CA ARG A 126 13.26 5.56 -21.71
C ARG A 126 14.60 5.33 -20.99
N LYS A 127 15.37 6.39 -20.74
CA LYS A 127 16.69 6.33 -20.08
C LYS A 127 16.62 6.57 -18.57
N LEU A 128 15.43 6.61 -18.02
CA LEU A 128 15.21 6.78 -16.58
C LEU A 128 15.47 5.47 -15.82
N SER A 129 16.04 5.58 -14.63
CA SER A 129 16.03 4.45 -13.68
C SER A 129 14.59 4.16 -13.20
N GLY A 130 14.36 3.00 -12.58
CA GLY A 130 13.04 2.64 -12.05
C GLY A 130 12.46 3.73 -11.13
N GLY A 131 13.23 4.20 -10.16
CA GLY A 131 12.79 5.27 -9.25
C GLY A 131 12.57 6.62 -9.93
N GLN A 132 13.39 6.97 -10.95
CA GLN A 132 13.18 8.16 -11.76
C GLN A 132 11.89 8.06 -12.59
N ARG A 133 11.63 6.88 -13.15
CA ARG A 133 10.41 6.61 -13.89
C ARG A 133 9.17 6.71 -13.00
N GLN A 134 9.19 6.15 -11.78
CA GLN A 134 8.07 6.27 -10.84
C GLN A 134 7.79 7.73 -10.45
N ARG A 135 8.84 8.55 -10.26
CA ARG A 135 8.67 9.99 -10.03
C ARG A 135 8.01 10.71 -11.22
N LEU A 136 8.37 10.33 -12.45
CA LEU A 136 7.72 10.87 -13.66
C LEU A 136 6.25 10.42 -13.74
N LEU A 137 5.93 9.16 -13.44
CA LEU A 137 4.54 8.67 -13.43
C LEU A 137 3.69 9.37 -12.37
N LEU A 138 4.28 9.61 -11.19
CA LEU A 138 3.63 10.42 -10.16
C LEU A 138 3.38 11.85 -10.62
N ALA A 139 4.37 12.48 -11.27
CA ALA A 139 4.22 13.81 -11.85
C ALA A 139 3.07 13.87 -12.88
N VAL A 140 2.96 12.86 -13.74
CA VAL A 140 1.85 12.72 -14.69
C VAL A 140 0.50 12.61 -13.98
N ALA A 141 0.43 11.90 -12.85
CA ALA A 141 -0.79 11.80 -12.06
C ALA A 141 -1.17 13.12 -11.35
N LEU A 142 -0.26 14.09 -11.26
CA LEU A 142 -0.47 15.38 -10.59
C LEU A 142 -0.77 16.55 -11.55
N VAL A 143 -0.71 16.35 -12.87
CA VAL A 143 -0.81 17.42 -13.88
C VAL A 143 -2.08 18.24 -13.84
N ASN A 144 -3.20 17.65 -13.37
CA ASN A 144 -4.52 18.28 -13.28
C ASN A 144 -4.82 18.87 -11.88
N ARG A 145 -3.83 18.97 -10.97
CA ARG A 145 -4.00 19.37 -9.55
C ARG A 145 -5.10 18.56 -8.87
N PRO A 146 -4.95 17.24 -8.81
CA PRO A 146 -6.00 16.35 -8.36
C PRO A 146 -6.34 16.57 -6.88
N ARG A 147 -7.61 16.32 -6.51
CA ARG A 147 -8.03 16.21 -5.12
C ARG A 147 -7.86 14.79 -4.58
N LEU A 148 -7.83 13.81 -5.49
CA LEU A 148 -7.68 12.39 -5.21
C LEU A 148 -6.68 11.78 -6.18
N VAL A 149 -5.69 11.07 -5.66
CA VAL A 149 -4.67 10.35 -6.46
C VAL A 149 -4.75 8.86 -6.17
N PHE A 150 -4.74 8.07 -7.23
CA PHE A 150 -4.59 6.62 -7.17
C PHE A 150 -3.15 6.23 -7.48
N LEU A 151 -2.57 5.38 -6.64
CA LEU A 151 -1.22 4.84 -6.77
C LEU A 151 -1.31 3.31 -6.75
N ASP A 152 -1.27 2.69 -7.93
CA ASP A 152 -1.36 1.22 -8.03
C ASP A 152 0.04 0.59 -7.98
N GLU A 153 0.37 -0.03 -6.84
CA GLU A 153 1.65 -0.67 -6.54
C GLU A 153 2.88 0.17 -6.94
N PRO A 154 2.98 1.44 -6.51
CA PRO A 154 3.90 2.42 -7.09
C PRO A 154 5.37 2.13 -6.83
N THR A 155 5.70 1.30 -5.85
CA THR A 155 7.09 1.00 -5.47
C THR A 155 7.55 -0.39 -5.86
N THR A 156 6.73 -1.13 -6.60
CA THR A 156 7.08 -2.48 -7.07
C THR A 156 8.31 -2.44 -7.96
N GLY A 157 9.30 -3.29 -7.63
CA GLY A 157 10.57 -3.38 -8.36
C GLY A 157 11.58 -2.28 -8.06
N LEU A 158 11.31 -1.38 -7.12
CA LEU A 158 12.28 -0.37 -6.67
C LEU A 158 13.26 -0.96 -5.64
N ASP A 159 14.50 -0.46 -5.70
CA ASP A 159 15.45 -0.70 -4.62
C ASP A 159 15.01 0.02 -3.32
N PRO A 160 15.53 -0.39 -2.13
CA PRO A 160 15.09 0.17 -0.85
C PRO A 160 15.27 1.70 -0.73
N GLN A 161 16.31 2.27 -1.37
CA GLN A 161 16.54 3.71 -1.31
C GLN A 161 15.56 4.47 -2.21
N ALA A 162 15.32 3.98 -3.42
CA ALA A 162 14.35 4.56 -4.34
C ALA A 162 12.92 4.51 -3.74
N ARG A 163 12.58 3.42 -3.05
CA ARG A 163 11.31 3.25 -2.34
C ARG A 163 11.13 4.31 -1.25
N ARG A 164 12.12 4.49 -0.37
CA ARG A 164 12.06 5.52 0.69
C ARG A 164 11.91 6.92 0.12
N ASN A 165 12.68 7.26 -0.93
CA ASN A 165 12.58 8.55 -1.60
C ASN A 165 11.18 8.76 -2.18
N PHE A 166 10.55 7.71 -2.74
CA PHE A 166 9.19 7.77 -3.25
C PHE A 166 8.16 7.99 -2.12
N TRP A 167 8.32 7.32 -0.98
CA TRP A 167 7.45 7.52 0.19
C TRP A 167 7.49 8.98 0.69
N GLU A 168 8.67 9.61 0.72
CA GLU A 168 8.79 11.02 1.07
C GLU A 168 8.03 11.95 0.11
N LEU A 169 7.97 11.60 -1.20
CA LEU A 169 7.16 12.33 -2.17
C LEU A 169 5.66 12.19 -1.88
N VAL A 170 5.20 10.96 -1.69
CA VAL A 170 3.79 10.66 -1.38
C VAL A 170 3.35 11.39 -0.11
N GLU A 171 4.19 11.36 0.93
CA GLU A 171 3.92 12.05 2.20
C GLU A 171 3.82 13.57 2.03
N ARG A 172 4.67 14.20 1.18
CA ARG A 172 4.57 15.64 0.87
C ARG A 172 3.26 15.98 0.17
N ILE A 173 2.86 15.18 -0.82
CA ILE A 173 1.60 15.36 -1.57
C ILE A 173 0.40 15.23 -0.64
N ARG A 174 0.39 14.23 0.24
CA ARG A 174 -0.64 14.05 1.26
C ARG A 174 -0.72 15.26 2.20
N LYS A 175 0.43 15.74 2.71
CA LYS A 175 0.50 16.92 3.60
C LYS A 175 0.04 18.21 2.91
N ALA A 176 0.13 18.29 1.59
CA ALA A 176 -0.45 19.39 0.81
C ALA A 176 -1.97 19.33 0.68
N GLY A 177 -2.61 18.28 1.22
CA GLY A 177 -4.07 18.11 1.29
C GLY A 177 -4.67 17.19 0.21
N THR A 178 -3.85 16.56 -0.62
CA THR A 178 -4.33 15.59 -1.61
C THR A 178 -4.71 14.28 -0.92
N THR A 179 -5.88 13.75 -1.22
CA THR A 179 -6.30 12.42 -0.80
C THR A 179 -5.60 11.37 -1.64
N ILE A 180 -5.14 10.28 -1.05
CA ILE A 180 -4.42 9.23 -1.75
C ILE A 180 -5.09 7.89 -1.51
N ILE A 181 -5.30 7.12 -2.58
CA ILE A 181 -5.65 5.71 -2.51
C ILE A 181 -4.46 4.91 -3.05
N LEU A 182 -3.89 4.08 -2.19
CA LEU A 182 -2.70 3.30 -2.46
C LEU A 182 -3.05 1.82 -2.47
N THR A 183 -2.72 1.09 -3.55
CA THR A 183 -2.66 -0.36 -3.48
C THR A 183 -1.24 -0.81 -3.24
N THR A 184 -1.06 -1.78 -2.40
CA THR A 184 0.25 -2.38 -2.16
C THR A 184 0.14 -3.80 -1.60
N HIS A 185 1.16 -4.59 -1.82
CA HIS A 185 1.40 -5.85 -1.15
C HIS A 185 2.58 -5.74 -0.15
N TYR A 186 3.19 -4.55 -0.03
CA TYR A 186 4.24 -4.26 0.94
C TYR A 186 3.63 -3.69 2.22
N MET A 187 3.70 -4.44 3.31
CA MET A 187 3.12 -4.05 4.60
C MET A 187 3.86 -2.89 5.25
N ASP A 188 5.17 -2.80 5.05
CA ASP A 188 6.00 -1.66 5.49
C ASP A 188 5.59 -0.35 4.81
N GLU A 189 5.24 -0.38 3.52
CA GLU A 189 4.72 0.78 2.79
C GLU A 189 3.39 1.27 3.38
N ALA A 190 2.46 0.33 3.60
CA ALA A 190 1.17 0.66 4.18
C ALA A 190 1.29 1.21 5.61
N GLN A 191 2.18 0.65 6.42
CA GLN A 191 2.42 1.09 7.79
C GLN A 191 3.01 2.50 7.86
N VAL A 192 3.85 2.88 6.88
CA VAL A 192 4.50 4.20 6.84
C VAL A 192 3.59 5.27 6.25
N LEU A 193 2.83 4.95 5.19
CA LEU A 193 2.12 5.94 4.39
C LEU A 193 0.65 6.09 4.75
N CYS A 194 -0.02 5.01 5.17
CA CYS A 194 -1.48 5.00 5.27
C CYS A 194 -1.98 5.44 6.63
N ASP A 195 -2.93 6.37 6.64
CA ASP A 195 -3.69 6.76 7.84
C ASP A 195 -4.75 5.71 8.17
N GLU A 196 -5.31 5.07 7.14
CA GLU A 196 -6.29 4.00 7.23
C GLU A 196 -6.02 2.95 6.16
N ILE A 197 -6.25 1.69 6.50
CA ILE A 197 -6.10 0.57 5.58
C ILE A 197 -7.35 -0.31 5.55
N ALA A 198 -7.60 -0.94 4.41
CA ALA A 198 -8.50 -2.08 4.28
C ALA A 198 -7.71 -3.28 3.77
N ILE A 199 -7.79 -4.39 4.50
CA ILE A 199 -7.18 -5.65 4.10
C ILE A 199 -8.21 -6.44 3.32
N MET A 200 -7.88 -6.80 2.08
CA MET A 200 -8.72 -7.61 1.20
C MET A 200 -8.19 -9.03 1.09
N ASP A 201 -9.12 -9.98 1.09
CA ASP A 201 -8.85 -11.36 0.73
C ASP A 201 -10.09 -11.95 0.03
N GLU A 202 -9.87 -12.80 -0.99
CA GLU A 202 -10.93 -13.46 -1.77
C GLU A 202 -12.09 -12.52 -2.20
N GLY A 203 -11.76 -11.29 -2.60
CA GLY A 203 -12.73 -10.30 -3.06
C GLY A 203 -13.48 -9.56 -1.95
N LYS A 204 -13.14 -9.75 -0.68
CA LYS A 204 -13.79 -9.14 0.48
C LYS A 204 -12.84 -8.31 1.31
N ILE A 205 -13.37 -7.29 2.02
CA ILE A 205 -12.62 -6.59 3.06
C ILE A 205 -12.77 -7.39 4.35
N ILE A 206 -11.64 -7.91 4.88
CA ILE A 206 -11.60 -8.74 6.09
C ILE A 206 -11.20 -7.94 7.34
N ALA A 207 -10.51 -6.82 7.17
CA ALA A 207 -10.20 -5.89 8.27
C ALA A 207 -10.11 -4.45 7.72
N ARG A 208 -10.45 -3.46 8.56
CA ARG A 208 -10.34 -2.03 8.25
C ARG A 208 -10.05 -1.22 9.50
N GLY A 209 -9.17 -0.22 9.39
CA GLY A 209 -8.80 0.71 10.46
C GLY A 209 -7.44 1.34 10.22
N SER A 210 -6.95 2.16 11.16
CA SER A 210 -5.56 2.59 11.08
C SER A 210 -4.62 1.41 11.37
N PRO A 211 -3.42 1.37 10.78
CA PRO A 211 -2.44 0.32 11.04
C PRO A 211 -2.25 0.04 12.53
N ASP A 212 -2.00 1.09 13.31
CA ASP A 212 -1.77 0.97 14.75
C ASP A 212 -3.01 0.44 15.50
N ALA A 213 -4.22 0.90 15.16
CA ALA A 213 -5.45 0.43 15.81
C ALA A 213 -5.72 -1.06 15.53
N LEU A 214 -5.43 -1.52 14.31
CA LEU A 214 -5.58 -2.93 13.95
C LEU A 214 -4.58 -3.80 14.72
N LEU A 215 -3.32 -3.37 14.81
CA LEU A 215 -2.29 -4.07 15.57
C LEU A 215 -2.62 -4.11 17.07
N GLN A 216 -2.99 -2.98 17.68
CA GLN A 216 -3.36 -2.92 19.10
C GLN A 216 -4.60 -3.74 19.45
N LYS A 217 -5.55 -3.87 18.51
CA LYS A 217 -6.74 -4.70 18.69
C LYS A 217 -6.41 -6.19 18.70
N GLN A 218 -5.47 -6.61 17.84
CA GLN A 218 -5.12 -8.01 17.66
C GLN A 218 -4.04 -8.47 18.65
N TYR A 219 -3.05 -7.61 18.93
CA TYR A 219 -1.88 -7.99 19.71
C TYR A 219 -1.75 -7.16 20.99
N LYS A 220 -1.55 -7.86 22.11
CA LYS A 220 -1.17 -7.28 23.41
C LYS A 220 0.22 -7.67 23.84
N ASN A 221 0.90 -8.46 23.02
CA ASN A 221 2.16 -9.11 23.29
C ASN A 221 3.25 -8.63 22.33
N VAL A 222 4.49 -8.92 22.69
CA VAL A 222 5.65 -8.79 21.81
C VAL A 222 6.02 -10.16 21.26
N ILE A 223 6.82 -10.18 20.19
CA ILE A 223 7.35 -11.38 19.58
C ILE A 223 8.83 -11.49 19.92
N ILE A 224 9.24 -12.61 20.51
CA ILE A 224 10.63 -12.98 20.72
C ILE A 224 11.01 -14.00 19.65
N GLU A 225 12.01 -13.66 18.84
CA GLU A 225 12.55 -14.52 17.79
C GLU A 225 13.89 -15.10 18.22
N LEU A 226 14.08 -16.39 18.04
CA LEU A 226 15.33 -17.08 18.29
C LEU A 226 15.59 -18.14 17.21
N PRO A 227 16.86 -18.30 16.72
CA PRO A 227 17.18 -19.41 15.83
C PRO A 227 16.87 -20.76 16.46
N LEU A 228 16.21 -21.65 15.73
CA LEU A 228 15.88 -23.01 16.21
C LEU A 228 17.15 -23.77 16.66
N ALA A 229 18.27 -23.56 15.97
CA ALA A 229 19.56 -24.20 16.30
C ALA A 229 20.09 -23.81 17.68
N ASP A 230 19.62 -22.70 18.26
CA ASP A 230 20.02 -22.24 19.58
C ASP A 230 19.11 -22.77 20.69
N ILE A 231 18.04 -23.45 20.37
CA ILE A 231 17.15 -24.10 21.32
C ILE A 231 17.69 -25.47 21.63
N THR A 232 18.02 -25.74 22.92
CA THR A 232 18.61 -27.00 23.39
C THR A 232 17.67 -27.78 24.30
N GLY A 233 16.65 -27.14 24.83
CA GLY A 233 15.67 -27.71 25.73
C GLY A 233 14.25 -27.65 25.21
N ASP A 234 13.31 -27.94 26.08
CA ASP A 234 11.89 -27.97 25.78
C ASP A 234 11.25 -26.59 26.00
N LEU A 235 10.39 -26.16 25.05
CA LEU A 235 9.63 -24.93 25.07
C LEU A 235 8.12 -25.16 25.34
N ASP A 236 7.71 -26.39 25.73
CA ASP A 236 6.30 -26.74 25.95
C ASP A 236 5.57 -25.86 26.98
N SER A 237 6.35 -25.18 27.86
CA SER A 237 5.83 -24.26 28.86
C SER A 237 5.53 -22.86 28.32
N ILE A 238 5.84 -22.56 27.05
CA ILE A 238 5.62 -21.26 26.40
C ILE A 238 4.88 -21.50 25.09
N GLU A 239 3.86 -20.71 24.81
CA GLU A 239 3.24 -20.71 23.49
C GLU A 239 4.24 -20.20 22.45
N HIS A 240 4.57 -21.04 21.48
CA HIS A 240 5.54 -20.74 20.45
C HIS A 240 5.10 -21.24 19.07
N ARG A 241 5.61 -20.59 18.04
CA ARG A 241 5.44 -20.96 16.64
C ARG A 241 6.78 -21.27 16.01
N LEU A 242 6.88 -22.41 15.33
CA LEU A 242 8.06 -22.77 14.58
C LEU A 242 7.91 -22.28 13.11
N LEU A 243 8.80 -21.40 12.68
CA LEU A 243 8.95 -21.00 11.29
C LEU A 243 10.02 -21.87 10.63
N GLU A 244 9.65 -23.07 10.16
CA GLU A 244 10.55 -24.05 9.58
C GLU A 244 11.37 -23.51 8.41
N THR A 245 10.74 -22.71 7.54
CA THR A 245 11.41 -22.13 6.35
C THR A 245 12.51 -21.16 6.69
N ARG A 246 12.48 -20.56 7.89
CA ARG A 246 13.50 -19.60 8.38
C ARG A 246 14.42 -20.22 9.44
N GLY A 247 14.09 -21.38 9.95
CA GLY A 247 14.81 -22.00 11.08
C GLY A 247 14.75 -21.15 12.35
N ILE A 248 13.63 -20.45 12.59
CA ILE A 248 13.39 -19.52 13.70
C ILE A 248 12.19 -20.00 14.51
N VAL A 249 12.30 -19.88 15.84
CA VAL A 249 11.19 -20.01 16.78
C VAL A 249 10.69 -18.61 17.12
N GLU A 250 9.39 -18.38 17.01
CA GLU A 250 8.71 -17.16 17.47
C GLU A 250 7.89 -17.47 18.72
N ILE A 251 8.04 -16.65 19.72
CA ILE A 251 7.34 -16.73 21.01
C ILE A 251 6.55 -15.43 21.17
N ALA A 252 5.22 -15.51 21.11
CA ALA A 252 4.34 -14.39 21.39
C ALA A 252 4.08 -14.33 22.89
N THR A 253 4.46 -13.23 23.56
CA THR A 253 4.37 -13.12 25.01
C THR A 253 4.01 -11.70 25.50
N ASP A 254 3.19 -11.62 26.52
CA ASP A 254 2.94 -10.42 27.33
C ASP A 254 3.84 -10.38 28.59
N ASP A 255 4.48 -11.50 28.93
CA ASP A 255 5.47 -11.62 30.00
C ASP A 255 6.88 -11.89 29.44
N VAL A 256 7.57 -10.83 29.03
CA VAL A 256 8.91 -10.89 28.47
C VAL A 256 9.90 -11.46 29.50
N ASP A 257 9.81 -11.03 30.76
CA ASP A 257 10.71 -11.48 31.83
C ASP A 257 10.59 -12.98 32.11
N GLY A 258 9.36 -13.49 32.17
CA GLY A 258 9.09 -14.91 32.33
C GLY A 258 9.62 -15.73 31.17
N SER A 259 9.35 -15.28 29.93
CA SER A 259 9.82 -15.93 28.72
C SER A 259 11.35 -15.97 28.65
N LEU A 260 12.02 -14.86 29.00
CA LEU A 260 13.49 -14.81 29.05
C LEU A 260 14.07 -15.77 30.08
N ARG A 261 13.47 -15.93 31.27
CA ARG A 261 13.94 -16.92 32.29
C ARG A 261 13.84 -18.34 31.78
N ILE A 262 12.82 -18.66 30.98
CA ILE A 262 12.66 -19.99 30.40
C ILE A 262 13.69 -20.18 29.28
N LEU A 263 13.89 -19.20 28.41
CA LEU A 263 14.89 -19.24 27.36
C LEU A 263 16.33 -19.35 27.90
N GLN A 264 16.67 -18.69 29.01
CA GLN A 264 17.96 -18.81 29.66
C GLN A 264 18.31 -20.26 30.12
N LYS A 265 17.31 -21.10 30.36
CA LYS A 265 17.48 -22.50 30.74
C LYS A 265 17.49 -23.44 29.53
N ASN A 266 16.79 -23.06 28.45
CA ASN A 266 16.50 -23.94 27.33
C ASN A 266 17.15 -23.50 26.00
N ALA A 267 17.97 -22.45 26.00
CA ALA A 267 18.72 -22.01 24.84
C ALA A 267 20.22 -21.96 25.11
N SER A 268 21.04 -22.34 24.13
CA SER A 268 22.49 -22.32 24.20
C SER A 268 23.08 -20.93 23.96
N ASP A 269 22.41 -20.10 23.17
CA ASP A 269 22.87 -18.75 22.83
C ASP A 269 21.68 -17.80 22.66
N LEU A 270 21.65 -16.73 23.45
CA LEU A 270 20.65 -15.67 23.36
C LEU A 270 21.15 -14.42 22.60
N ASN A 271 22.40 -14.39 22.15
CA ASN A 271 22.95 -13.22 21.46
C ASN A 271 22.29 -12.94 20.11
N ARG A 272 21.67 -13.96 19.51
CA ARG A 272 20.92 -13.85 18.24
C ARG A 272 19.43 -13.63 18.44
N MET A 273 18.99 -13.56 19.69
CA MET A 273 17.60 -13.27 20.02
C MET A 273 17.21 -11.85 19.59
N ARG A 274 15.99 -11.70 19.12
CA ARG A 274 15.37 -10.41 18.79
C ARG A 274 14.03 -10.30 19.52
N ILE A 275 13.71 -9.10 19.99
CA ILE A 275 12.40 -8.78 20.53
C ILE A 275 11.84 -7.68 19.63
N ARG A 276 10.67 -7.93 19.06
CA ARG A 276 9.98 -6.98 18.18
C ARG A 276 8.52 -6.84 18.53
N GLN A 277 7.92 -5.71 18.13
CA GLN A 277 6.46 -5.59 18.11
C GLN A 277 5.92 -6.34 16.88
N PRO A 278 4.69 -6.90 16.98
CA PRO A 278 3.97 -7.38 15.81
C PRO A 278 3.79 -6.27 14.79
N ASP A 279 3.86 -6.62 13.52
CA ASP A 279 3.67 -5.71 12.39
C ASP A 279 2.47 -6.10 11.50
N LEU A 280 2.24 -5.35 10.42
CA LEU A 280 1.14 -5.66 9.51
C LEU A 280 1.33 -6.98 8.75
N GLU A 281 2.58 -7.48 8.59
CA GLU A 281 2.82 -8.80 7.99
C GLU A 281 2.30 -9.90 8.91
N ASP A 282 2.55 -9.78 10.22
CA ASP A 282 1.99 -10.71 11.23
C ASP A 282 0.46 -10.70 11.21
N LEU A 283 -0.13 -9.49 11.24
CA LEU A 283 -1.58 -9.33 11.21
C LEU A 283 -2.20 -9.98 9.96
N PHE A 284 -1.57 -9.76 8.82
CA PHE A 284 -2.03 -10.31 7.56
C PHE A 284 -2.00 -11.84 7.57
N LEU A 285 -0.90 -12.44 8.05
CA LEU A 285 -0.74 -13.89 8.18
C LEU A 285 -1.79 -14.50 9.12
N ASP A 286 -2.06 -13.84 10.24
CA ASP A 286 -3.07 -14.31 11.20
C ASP A 286 -4.50 -14.24 10.65
N LEU A 287 -4.81 -13.21 9.85
CA LEU A 287 -6.15 -13.03 9.28
C LEU A 287 -6.44 -13.94 8.09
N THR A 288 -5.44 -14.21 7.25
CA THR A 288 -5.62 -14.93 5.99
C THR A 288 -5.14 -16.38 6.03
N GLY A 289 -4.24 -16.72 6.97
CA GLY A 289 -3.57 -18.02 7.01
C GLY A 289 -2.58 -18.25 5.85
N HIS A 290 -2.32 -17.24 5.02
CA HIS A 290 -1.46 -17.32 3.84
C HIS A 290 -0.26 -16.39 3.95
N SER A 291 0.94 -16.86 3.58
CA SER A 291 2.08 -15.98 3.45
C SER A 291 1.91 -15.10 2.18
N LEU A 292 2.29 -13.81 2.27
CA LEU A 292 2.28 -12.87 1.14
C LEU A 292 3.18 -13.27 -0.03
N ARG A 293 3.95 -14.34 0.14
CA ARG A 293 4.92 -14.80 -0.85
C ARG A 293 4.31 -15.91 -1.70
N ALA A 294 3.86 -15.54 -2.86
CA ALA A 294 3.80 -16.43 -4.02
C ALA A 294 4.76 -15.88 -5.07
#